data_28c9f64e0e3ad83633c733ba6a666dcd
#
_entry.id   28c9f64e0e3ad83633c733ba6a666dcd
#
_cell.length_a   1.000
_cell.length_b   1.000
_cell.length_c   1.000
_cell.angle_alpha   90.00
_cell.angle_beta   90.00
_cell.angle_gamma   90.00
#
_symmetry.space_group_name_H-M   'P 1'
#
loop_
_entity.id
_entity.type
_entity.pdbx_description
1 polymer ?
#
loop_
_entity_poly.entity_id
_entity_poly.type
_entity_poly.pdbx_seq_one_letter_code
_entity_poly.pdbx_strand_id
1 'polypeptide(L)'
;MKAIIEIAQYGVIEVELDPEHAPISVENFVKLAEKGFYNGLTFHRVIKGFMIQGGCPKGDGTGGPGYCIKGEFSANGVNNPLKHLRGTISMARAMDFDSAGSQFFIMHKDCPYLDGQYAAFGQVTKGIEVVDAIASVKTNAYDMPLNKVIIKSIKIEK
;
A
#
# COMPACT_ATOMS: atom_id res chain seq x y z
N MET A 1 -16.11 4.12 -1.59
CA MET A 1 -15.49 3.60 -0.34
C MET A 1 -14.09 4.20 -0.20
N LYS A 2 -13.83 4.84 0.91
CA LYS A 2 -12.54 5.51 1.15
C LYS A 2 -11.78 4.90 2.31
N ALA A 3 -10.46 4.88 2.21
CA ALA A 3 -9.56 4.60 3.31
C ALA A 3 -8.93 5.90 3.76
N ILE A 4 -8.97 6.18 5.05
CA ILE A 4 -8.37 7.38 5.66
C ILE A 4 -7.15 6.90 6.44
N ILE A 5 -5.97 7.14 5.89
CA ILE A 5 -4.71 6.69 6.46
C ILE A 5 -4.08 7.86 7.22
N GLU A 6 -4.06 7.78 8.53
CA GLU A 6 -3.44 8.81 9.38
C GLU A 6 -2.01 8.39 9.70
N ILE A 7 -1.06 9.25 9.37
CA ILE A 7 0.37 9.02 9.59
C ILE A 7 0.85 9.97 10.67
N ALA A 8 1.40 9.43 11.76
CA ALA A 8 1.94 10.25 12.85
C ALA A 8 2.98 11.24 12.33
N GLN A 9 2.83 12.52 12.68
CA GLN A 9 3.72 13.63 12.33
C GLN A 9 3.66 14.09 10.86
N TYR A 10 2.94 13.37 9.98
CA TYR A 10 2.90 13.72 8.55
C TYR A 10 1.53 14.16 8.09
N GLY A 11 0.46 13.60 8.64
CA GLY A 11 -0.90 13.97 8.28
C GLY A 11 -1.72 12.81 7.73
N VAL A 12 -2.68 13.13 6.87
CA VAL A 12 -3.68 12.17 6.41
C VAL A 12 -3.59 11.98 4.90
N ILE A 13 -3.68 10.71 4.48
CA ILE A 13 -3.81 10.32 3.08
C ILE A 13 -5.20 9.70 2.91
N GLU A 14 -6.00 10.22 1.98
CA GLU A 14 -7.29 9.64 1.63
C GLU A 14 -7.18 8.89 0.32
N VAL A 15 -7.68 7.67 0.30
CA VAL A 15 -7.61 6.78 -0.85
C VAL A 15 -9.01 6.34 -1.23
N GLU A 16 -9.39 6.49 -2.49
CA GLU A 16 -10.60 5.87 -3.02
C GLU A 16 -10.28 4.44 -3.41
N LEU A 17 -10.95 3.47 -2.78
CA LEU A 17 -10.75 2.05 -3.05
C LEU A 17 -11.61 1.63 -4.24
N ASP A 18 -11.15 0.64 -5.00
CA ASP A 18 -11.79 0.17 -6.23
C ASP A 18 -12.16 -1.32 -6.12
N PRO A 19 -13.30 -1.63 -5.45
CA PRO A 19 -13.73 -3.03 -5.31
C PRO A 19 -14.25 -3.63 -6.62
N GLU A 20 -14.55 -2.81 -7.62
CA GLU A 20 -14.99 -3.32 -8.93
C GLU A 20 -13.87 -4.07 -9.64
N HIS A 21 -12.64 -3.55 -9.60
CA HIS A 21 -11.51 -4.13 -10.33
C HIS A 21 -10.60 -4.99 -9.45
N ALA A 22 -10.65 -4.81 -8.14
CA ALA A 22 -9.82 -5.58 -7.19
C ALA A 22 -10.62 -5.95 -5.94
N PRO A 23 -11.71 -6.74 -6.09
CA PRO A 23 -12.60 -7.03 -4.96
C PRO A 23 -11.93 -7.76 -3.80
N ILE A 24 -11.06 -8.72 -4.09
CA ILE A 24 -10.38 -9.51 -3.05
C ILE A 24 -9.37 -8.64 -2.29
N SER A 25 -8.60 -7.84 -3.03
CA SER A 25 -7.60 -6.94 -2.44
C SER A 25 -8.27 -5.88 -1.56
N VAL A 26 -9.35 -5.27 -2.04
CA VAL A 26 -10.10 -4.27 -1.27
C VAL A 26 -10.73 -4.89 -0.02
N GLU A 27 -11.41 -6.03 -0.16
CA GLU A 27 -12.04 -6.72 0.98
C GLU A 27 -11.01 -7.04 2.06
N ASN A 28 -9.85 -7.57 1.66
CA ASN A 28 -8.77 -7.90 2.58
C ASN A 28 -8.23 -6.66 3.29
N PHE A 29 -7.97 -5.60 2.54
CA PHE A 29 -7.45 -4.35 3.10
C PHE A 29 -8.45 -3.73 4.09
N VAL A 30 -9.73 -3.69 3.73
CA VAL A 30 -10.80 -3.17 4.59
C VAL A 30 -10.90 -3.98 5.87
N LYS A 31 -10.91 -5.31 5.76
CA LYS A 31 -10.98 -6.21 6.90
C LYS A 31 -9.83 -5.97 7.88
N LEU A 32 -8.60 -5.89 7.38
CA LEU A 32 -7.43 -5.64 8.21
C LEU A 32 -7.48 -4.25 8.84
N ALA A 33 -7.89 -3.24 8.09
CA ALA A 33 -8.02 -1.88 8.61
C ALA A 33 -9.06 -1.80 9.73
N GLU A 34 -10.22 -2.43 9.54
CA GLU A 34 -11.30 -2.42 10.54
C GLU A 34 -10.94 -3.18 11.82
N LYS A 35 -10.03 -4.15 11.73
CA LYS A 35 -9.50 -4.85 12.91
C LYS A 35 -8.42 -4.07 13.65
N GLY A 36 -7.98 -2.93 13.11
CA GLY A 36 -6.86 -2.18 13.68
C GLY A 36 -5.51 -2.82 13.39
N PHE A 37 -5.43 -3.74 12.43
CA PHE A 37 -4.18 -4.46 12.11
C PHE A 37 -3.03 -3.50 11.76
N TYR A 38 -3.33 -2.42 11.04
CA TYR A 38 -2.32 -1.47 10.58
C TYR A 38 -1.89 -0.46 11.63
N ASN A 39 -2.60 -0.35 12.76
CA ASN A 39 -2.28 0.63 13.79
C ASN A 39 -0.90 0.36 14.38
N GLY A 40 -0.03 1.36 14.34
CA GLY A 40 1.34 1.25 14.86
C GLY A 40 2.34 0.63 13.89
N LEU A 41 1.91 0.14 12.73
CA LEU A 41 2.82 -0.36 11.70
C LEU A 41 3.49 0.81 10.98
N THR A 42 4.54 0.53 10.20
CA THR A 42 5.36 1.56 9.58
C THR A 42 5.41 1.45 8.07
N PHE A 43 5.82 2.54 7.43
CA PHE A 43 6.32 2.49 6.06
C PHE A 43 7.81 2.13 6.13
N HIS A 44 8.10 0.85 6.04
CA HIS A 44 9.44 0.32 6.26
C HIS A 44 10.35 0.37 5.03
N ARG A 45 9.79 0.64 3.85
CA ARG A 45 10.55 0.73 2.60
C ARG A 45 10.07 1.95 1.82
N VAL A 46 10.99 2.88 1.61
CA VAL A 46 10.68 4.16 0.95
C VAL A 46 11.73 4.43 -0.12
N ILE A 47 11.29 4.59 -1.36
CA ILE A 47 12.18 4.91 -2.48
C ILE A 47 11.64 6.14 -3.20
N LYS A 48 12.31 7.27 -3.02
CA LYS A 48 11.95 8.53 -3.68
C LYS A 48 11.95 8.34 -5.19
N GLY A 49 10.89 8.84 -5.84
CA GLY A 49 10.73 8.68 -7.28
C GLY A 49 10.15 7.33 -7.68
N PHE A 50 9.76 6.50 -6.71
CA PHE A 50 9.16 5.19 -6.96
C PHE A 50 7.92 5.00 -6.08
N MET A 51 8.07 4.59 -4.81
CA MET A 51 6.92 4.26 -3.97
C MET A 51 7.26 4.35 -2.48
N ILE A 52 6.22 4.33 -1.63
CA ILE A 52 6.33 4.11 -0.19
C ILE A 52 5.57 2.82 0.14
N GLN A 53 6.20 1.91 0.87
CA GLN A 53 5.64 0.59 1.19
C GLN A 53 5.55 0.39 2.69
N GLY A 54 4.43 -0.12 3.15
CA GLY A 54 4.18 -0.36 4.56
C GLY A 54 3.22 -1.51 4.81
N GLY A 55 2.80 -1.66 6.07
CA GLY A 55 1.83 -2.67 6.46
C GLY A 55 2.42 -4.02 6.85
N CYS A 56 3.73 -4.08 7.09
CA CYS A 56 4.38 -5.30 7.59
C CYS A 56 4.34 -5.33 9.12
N PRO A 57 3.72 -6.36 9.76
CA PRO A 57 3.65 -6.41 11.22
C PRO A 57 5.02 -6.53 11.90
N LYS A 58 6.03 -7.04 11.18
CA LYS A 58 7.41 -7.10 11.69
C LYS A 58 8.24 -5.86 11.37
N GLY A 59 7.74 -4.99 10.49
CA GLY A 59 8.44 -3.77 10.11
C GLY A 59 9.68 -3.96 9.25
N ASP A 60 9.90 -5.15 8.71
CA ASP A 60 11.12 -5.48 7.93
C ASP A 60 10.82 -6.05 6.54
N GLY A 61 9.55 -6.14 6.17
CA GLY A 61 9.14 -6.68 4.88
C GLY A 61 8.89 -8.19 4.85
N THR A 62 9.16 -8.91 5.95
CA THR A 62 9.04 -10.37 5.99
C THR A 62 7.72 -10.87 6.57
N GLY A 63 6.94 -9.99 7.20
CA GLY A 63 5.72 -10.38 7.90
C GLY A 63 4.45 -10.16 7.10
N GLY A 64 3.37 -10.77 7.57
CA GLY A 64 2.05 -10.65 6.97
C GLY A 64 0.96 -11.03 7.98
N PRO A 65 -0.30 -11.12 7.55
CA PRO A 65 -1.43 -11.35 8.44
C PRO A 65 -1.65 -12.82 8.82
N GLY A 66 -0.77 -13.72 8.37
CA GLY A 66 -0.88 -15.15 8.62
C GLY A 66 -1.58 -15.92 7.49
N TYR A 67 -1.87 -15.25 6.38
CA TYR A 67 -2.47 -15.84 5.18
C TYR A 67 -2.07 -15.02 3.96
N CYS A 68 -2.34 -15.58 2.77
CA CYS A 68 -2.15 -14.89 1.49
C CYS A 68 -3.46 -14.81 0.73
N ILE A 69 -3.55 -13.87 -0.20
CA ILE A 69 -4.72 -13.70 -1.08
C ILE A 69 -4.31 -13.85 -2.54
N LYS A 70 -5.31 -14.15 -3.39
CA LYS A 70 -5.10 -14.23 -4.84
C LYS A 70 -4.65 -12.88 -5.39
N GLY A 71 -3.65 -12.88 -6.25
CA GLY A 71 -3.16 -11.69 -6.94
C GLY A 71 -4.10 -11.28 -8.06
N GLU A 72 -4.69 -10.09 -7.95
CA GLU A 72 -5.66 -9.57 -8.91
C GLU A 72 -4.98 -8.68 -9.95
N PHE A 73 -4.31 -9.30 -10.90
CA PHE A 73 -3.61 -8.59 -11.99
C PHE A 73 -3.55 -9.48 -13.24
N SER A 74 -3.34 -8.87 -14.40
CA SER A 74 -3.44 -9.55 -15.70
C SER A 74 -2.51 -10.74 -15.85
N ALA A 75 -1.27 -10.65 -15.37
CA ALA A 75 -0.31 -11.76 -15.41
C ALA A 75 -0.81 -13.00 -14.65
N ASN A 76 -1.74 -12.83 -13.71
CA ASN A 76 -2.37 -13.90 -12.94
C ASN A 76 -3.78 -14.24 -13.46
N GLY A 77 -4.14 -13.81 -14.66
CA GLY A 77 -5.41 -14.13 -15.28
C GLY A 77 -6.61 -13.33 -14.78
N VAL A 78 -6.39 -12.24 -14.06
CA VAL A 78 -7.47 -11.38 -13.56
C VAL A 78 -7.48 -10.07 -14.34
N ASN A 79 -8.66 -9.68 -14.83
CA ASN A 79 -8.83 -8.45 -15.56
C ASN A 79 -8.84 -7.26 -14.59
N ASN A 80 -7.67 -6.68 -14.35
CA ASN A 80 -7.52 -5.48 -13.55
C ASN A 80 -6.80 -4.41 -14.39
N PRO A 81 -7.54 -3.44 -14.94
CA PRO A 81 -6.97 -2.43 -15.84
C PRO A 81 -6.29 -1.27 -15.12
N LEU A 82 -6.31 -1.25 -13.79
CA LEU A 82 -5.73 -0.15 -13.03
C LEU A 82 -4.23 -0.05 -13.27
N LYS A 83 -3.76 1.18 -13.47
CA LYS A 83 -2.36 1.46 -13.75
C LYS A 83 -1.66 2.02 -12.52
N HIS A 84 -0.35 1.79 -12.46
CA HIS A 84 0.48 2.30 -11.37
C HIS A 84 0.92 3.73 -11.68
N LEU A 85 -0.02 4.64 -11.58
CA LEU A 85 0.20 6.08 -11.70
C LEU A 85 0.54 6.66 -10.32
N ARG A 86 1.07 7.88 -10.30
CA ARG A 86 1.30 8.61 -9.04
C ARG A 86 0.03 8.57 -8.19
N GLY A 87 0.15 8.13 -6.95
CA GLY A 87 -0.95 8.01 -6.01
C GLY A 87 -1.72 6.69 -6.03
N THR A 88 -1.42 5.78 -6.96
CA THR A 88 -2.05 4.45 -6.95
C THR A 88 -1.60 3.65 -5.73
N ILE A 89 -2.54 3.01 -5.03
CA ILE A 89 -2.24 2.04 -3.98
C ILE A 89 -2.36 0.63 -4.55
N SER A 90 -1.40 -0.23 -4.22
CA SER A 90 -1.27 -1.56 -4.77
C SER A 90 -0.76 -2.53 -3.71
N MET A 91 -1.02 -3.83 -3.89
CA MET A 91 -0.55 -4.85 -2.94
C MET A 91 0.89 -5.24 -3.25
N ALA A 92 1.74 -5.20 -2.21
CA ALA A 92 3.06 -5.79 -2.28
C ALA A 92 2.92 -7.32 -2.19
N ARG A 93 3.87 -8.04 -2.78
CA ARG A 93 3.89 -9.50 -2.77
C ARG A 93 5.32 -10.03 -2.93
N ALA A 94 5.51 -11.31 -2.63
CA ALA A 94 6.72 -12.04 -2.94
C ALA A 94 6.70 -12.49 -4.42
N MET A 95 7.57 -13.40 -4.81
CA MET A 95 7.66 -13.89 -6.19
C MET A 95 6.39 -14.62 -6.62
N ASP A 96 5.75 -15.37 -5.72
CA ASP A 96 4.50 -16.06 -5.99
C ASP A 96 3.40 -15.03 -6.25
N PHE A 97 2.61 -15.22 -7.30
CA PHE A 97 1.52 -14.32 -7.65
C PHE A 97 0.43 -14.23 -6.58
N ASP A 98 0.24 -15.28 -5.79
CA ASP A 98 -0.78 -15.35 -4.74
C ASP A 98 -0.16 -15.22 -3.34
N SER A 99 0.87 -14.39 -3.19
CA SER A 99 1.60 -14.22 -1.94
C SER A 99 1.33 -12.91 -1.21
N ALA A 100 0.44 -12.06 -1.72
CA ALA A 100 0.08 -10.83 -1.04
C ALA A 100 -0.67 -11.13 0.27
N GLY A 101 -0.46 -10.29 1.26
CA GLY A 101 -1.12 -10.42 2.57
C GLY A 101 -1.56 -9.07 3.11
N SER A 102 -0.70 -8.39 3.87
CA SER A 102 -1.03 -7.09 4.44
C SER A 102 -0.23 -5.93 3.87
N GLN A 103 0.94 -6.18 3.31
CA GLN A 103 1.80 -5.11 2.83
C GLN A 103 1.25 -4.47 1.57
N PHE A 104 1.32 -3.15 1.52
CA PHE A 104 0.87 -2.36 0.37
C PHE A 104 1.87 -1.26 0.08
N PHE A 105 1.78 -0.68 -1.11
CA PHE A 105 2.59 0.47 -1.47
C PHE A 105 1.74 1.53 -2.17
N ILE A 106 2.17 2.78 -2.03
CA ILE A 106 1.55 3.93 -2.71
C ILE A 106 2.60 4.53 -3.63
N MET A 107 2.22 4.74 -4.89
CA MET A 107 3.14 5.25 -5.89
C MET A 107 3.48 6.71 -5.66
N HIS A 108 4.76 7.02 -5.60
CA HIS A 108 5.26 8.39 -5.59
C HIS A 108 5.35 8.94 -7.00
N LYS A 109 5.60 8.07 -7.97
CA LYS A 109 5.73 8.42 -9.39
C LYS A 109 5.16 7.29 -10.25
N ASP A 110 4.74 7.60 -11.46
CA ASP A 110 4.24 6.59 -12.41
C ASP A 110 5.29 5.52 -12.65
N CYS A 111 4.86 4.24 -12.65
CA CYS A 111 5.75 3.12 -12.94
C CYS A 111 5.00 2.08 -13.78
N PRO A 112 5.01 2.20 -15.11
CA PRO A 112 4.28 1.27 -15.98
C PRO A 112 4.78 -0.18 -15.93
N TYR A 113 5.99 -0.43 -15.44
CA TYR A 113 6.52 -1.79 -15.27
C TYR A 113 5.70 -2.63 -14.32
N LEU A 114 4.96 -2.01 -13.41
CA LEU A 114 4.14 -2.72 -12.41
C LEU A 114 2.75 -3.07 -12.94
N ASP A 115 2.32 -2.43 -14.03
CA ASP A 115 0.99 -2.64 -14.59
C ASP A 115 0.84 -4.09 -15.05
N GLY A 116 -0.26 -4.72 -14.63
CA GLY A 116 -0.51 -6.12 -14.95
C GLY A 116 0.32 -7.12 -14.15
N GLN A 117 1.20 -6.66 -13.24
CA GLN A 117 2.08 -7.51 -12.44
C GLN A 117 1.78 -7.43 -10.95
N TYR A 118 1.06 -6.41 -10.52
CA TYR A 118 0.68 -6.17 -9.12
C TYR A 118 -0.78 -5.75 -9.04
N ALA A 119 -1.42 -6.06 -7.91
CA ALA A 119 -2.83 -5.79 -7.70
C ALA A 119 -3.06 -4.36 -7.22
N ALA A 120 -3.15 -3.42 -8.14
CA ALA A 120 -3.59 -2.06 -7.85
C ALA A 120 -5.06 -2.10 -7.42
N PHE A 121 -5.42 -1.37 -6.35
CA PHE A 121 -6.77 -1.45 -5.80
C PHE A 121 -7.35 -0.11 -5.35
N GLY A 122 -6.72 1.00 -5.65
CA GLY A 122 -7.24 2.33 -5.31
C GLY A 122 -6.34 3.46 -5.75
N GLN A 123 -6.78 4.67 -5.45
CA GLN A 123 -6.10 5.90 -5.86
C GLN A 123 -6.20 6.95 -4.76
N VAL A 124 -5.08 7.62 -4.46
CA VAL A 124 -5.07 8.75 -3.53
C VAL A 124 -5.90 9.89 -4.11
N THR A 125 -6.83 10.40 -3.32
CA THR A 125 -7.68 11.53 -3.68
C THR A 125 -7.33 12.81 -2.91
N LYS A 126 -6.77 12.66 -1.71
CA LYS A 126 -6.28 13.78 -0.89
C LYS A 126 -5.02 13.34 -0.15
N GLY A 127 -4.10 14.27 0.08
CA GLY A 127 -2.91 14.00 0.87
C GLY A 127 -1.75 13.47 0.06
N ILE A 128 -1.71 13.71 -1.25
CA ILE A 128 -0.57 13.31 -2.07
C ILE A 128 0.72 14.01 -1.60
N GLU A 129 0.62 15.21 -1.04
CA GLU A 129 1.76 15.92 -0.45
C GLU A 129 2.31 15.18 0.79
N VAL A 130 1.48 14.40 1.49
CA VAL A 130 1.92 13.55 2.59
C VAL A 130 2.75 12.38 2.05
N VAL A 131 2.32 11.80 0.93
CA VAL A 131 3.10 10.77 0.21
C VAL A 131 4.46 11.34 -0.19
N ASP A 132 4.48 12.57 -0.73
CA ASP A 132 5.72 13.24 -1.13
C ASP A 132 6.65 13.44 0.06
N ALA A 133 6.11 13.88 1.20
CA ALA A 133 6.88 14.11 2.41
C ALA A 133 7.52 12.81 2.92
N ILE A 134 6.75 11.73 2.94
CA ILE A 134 7.24 10.42 3.36
C ILE A 134 8.32 9.91 2.37
N ALA A 135 8.08 10.08 1.07
CA ALA A 135 9.03 9.64 0.04
C ALA A 135 10.36 10.38 0.12
N SER A 136 10.40 11.52 0.79
CA SER A 136 11.59 12.38 0.88
C SER A 136 12.40 12.19 2.17
N VAL A 137 11.98 11.30 3.07
CA VAL A 137 12.71 11.06 4.32
C VAL A 137 14.06 10.38 4.04
N LYS A 138 14.99 10.57 4.98
CA LYS A 138 16.29 9.90 4.89
C LYS A 138 16.13 8.41 5.19
N THR A 139 16.79 7.59 4.41
CA THR A 139 16.75 6.13 4.50
C THR A 139 18.15 5.55 4.65
N ASN A 140 18.21 4.30 5.13
CA ASN A 140 19.47 3.55 5.19
C ASN A 140 19.73 2.81 3.86
N ALA A 141 20.75 1.94 3.82
CA ALA A 141 21.12 1.19 2.62
C ALA A 141 20.04 0.22 2.13
N TYR A 142 19.04 -0.08 2.96
CA TYR A 142 17.93 -0.99 2.63
C TYR A 142 16.63 -0.22 2.32
N ASP A 143 16.73 1.08 2.08
CA ASP A 143 15.58 1.95 1.82
C ASP A 143 14.59 2.04 2.99
N MET A 144 15.07 1.77 4.20
CA MET A 144 14.27 1.89 5.41
C MET A 144 14.47 3.28 6.02
N PRO A 145 13.38 4.01 6.34
CA PRO A 145 13.51 5.32 6.97
C PRO A 145 14.33 5.27 8.27
N LEU A 146 15.24 6.24 8.44
CA LEU A 146 16.07 6.32 9.65
C LEU A 146 15.21 6.58 10.90
N ASN A 147 14.16 7.37 10.75
CA ASN A 147 13.15 7.58 11.78
C ASN A 147 11.86 6.91 11.33
N LYS A 148 11.26 6.13 12.21
CA LYS A 148 10.05 5.37 11.87
C LYS A 148 8.93 6.28 11.40
N VAL A 149 8.32 5.93 10.26
CA VAL A 149 7.11 6.58 9.75
C VAL A 149 5.94 5.70 10.14
N ILE A 150 5.18 6.12 11.13
CA ILE A 150 4.20 5.27 11.82
C ILE A 150 2.78 5.54 11.31
N ILE A 151 2.09 4.48 10.91
CA ILE A 151 0.66 4.52 10.60
C ILE A 151 -0.08 4.55 11.94
N LYS A 152 -0.74 5.66 12.22
CA LYS A 152 -1.51 5.80 13.46
C LYS A 152 -2.80 4.99 13.37
N SER A 153 -3.49 5.10 12.24
CA SER A 153 -4.72 4.32 11.99
C SER A 153 -5.06 4.32 10.51
N ILE A 154 -5.85 3.33 10.10
CA ILE A 154 -6.52 3.33 8.80
C ILE A 154 -8.00 3.13 9.08
N LYS A 155 -8.81 4.13 8.74
CA LYS A 155 -10.27 4.09 8.91
C LYS A 155 -10.95 3.95 7.56
N ILE A 156 -12.03 3.20 7.52
CA ILE A 156 -12.79 2.98 6.30
C ILE A 156 -14.10 3.75 6.36
N GLU A 157 -14.35 4.56 5.32
CA GLU A 157 -15.62 5.26 5.12
C GLU A 157 -16.34 4.63 3.93
N LYS A 158 -17.50 4.09 4.21
CA LYS A 158 -18.32 3.41 3.18
C LYS A 158 -19.29 4.34 2.48
#